data_93a3fca766e59497c78b8584e95273da
#
_entry.id   93a3fca766e59497c78b8584e95273da
#
_cell.length_a   1.000
_cell.length_b   1.000
_cell.length_c   1.000
_cell.angle_alpha   90.00
_cell.angle_beta   90.00
_cell.angle_gamma   90.00
#
_symmetry.space_group_name_H-M   'P 1'
#
loop_
_entity.id
_entity.type
_entity.pdbx_description
1 polymer ?
#
loop_
_entity_poly.entity_id
_entity_poly.type
_entity_poly.pdbx_seq_one_letter_code
_entity_poly.pdbx_strand_id
1 'polypeptide(L)'
;MTSSNSEKSLRLGFDETRTRVVLRTTESFQQELVQLAARFRTGGQLGPLSASVSLDELLADLGLLGTWSDPIGVEWADDLRDLVSGVVQDAHTVQQRLAGRQPAGEVAADDVSVLLGDSWKGELSEFQRRDIAKLLSLQHGANFSVPGAGKTRVALAVYAAQKAAGRVRRLLVVCPKSAYESWRYETAECLIHPLRINVLDGSLDQWAEVLVVNYERLDRSLSMLAGWLKAAPSMIILDEAHRMKLGARGTYGAACMALGPLAARRLILTGTPAPNGSRDLENLLGFVWPGHGQRTVVQAVAGGDLAHASTVLRPLFTRTTKHELGLPPVQLGLRFVDMPPLHDEIYTAIVGGERSGAAREDLSSLGKTALRLLMAATSPALLLEGGSRYEPLAYQLPPMEIPEGDSLYSLMQNLPDYELSPKYQEAVAIIAANAAQGRKTLVWTTFVRSLTTLERMLEKYSPAVVYGGTPDREEQIRRFREDPGCMVLISNPATLGEGISLHHVCHDAVYVDRDFMAGRFLQSLDRIHRLGLAPGTETRVTVLAVRNSVDEVVAASLERKLEFMGRILDDPTVQQLADLEEEPSVAAGLAPGDVEALLSHMGGP
;
A
#
# COMPACT_ATOMS: atom_id res chain seq x y z
N MET A 1 36.43 45.07 29.17
CA MET A 1 36.04 44.41 27.93
C MET A 1 34.62 43.96 28.12
N THR A 2 33.68 44.76 27.69
CA THR A 2 32.24 44.48 27.72
C THR A 2 31.94 43.53 26.57
N SER A 3 31.61 42.30 26.86
CA SER A 3 31.05 41.38 25.86
C SER A 3 29.70 41.96 25.40
N SER A 4 29.68 42.56 24.23
CA SER A 4 28.44 42.93 23.56
C SER A 4 27.63 41.66 23.32
N ASN A 5 26.57 41.54 24.09
CA ASN A 5 25.50 40.58 23.82
C ASN A 5 24.86 41.06 22.48
N SER A 6 25.44 40.71 21.31
CA SER A 6 24.85 41.04 20.03
C SER A 6 23.52 40.27 19.96
N GLU A 7 22.44 41.01 20.00
CA GLU A 7 21.09 40.45 19.84
C GLU A 7 21.06 39.67 18.53
N LYS A 8 20.68 38.39 18.57
CA LYS A 8 20.67 37.53 17.41
C LYS A 8 19.63 38.03 16.41
N SER A 9 20.04 38.23 15.15
CA SER A 9 19.21 38.80 14.10
C SER A 9 18.11 37.85 13.60
N LEU A 10 18.34 36.53 13.67
CA LEU A 10 17.37 35.49 13.30
C LEU A 10 17.52 34.29 14.23
N ARG A 11 16.42 33.81 14.80
CA ARG A 11 16.36 32.58 15.59
C ARG A 11 15.43 31.57 14.96
N LEU A 12 15.91 30.34 14.81
CA LEU A 12 15.15 29.22 14.28
C LEU A 12 14.95 28.16 15.37
N GLY A 13 13.71 27.67 15.51
CA GLY A 13 13.37 26.59 16.44
C GLY A 13 12.09 25.91 16.02
N PHE A 14 11.80 24.76 16.59
CA PHE A 14 10.55 24.07 16.34
C PHE A 14 9.35 24.81 16.93
N ASP A 15 8.19 24.63 16.30
CA ASP A 15 6.90 24.90 16.92
C ASP A 15 6.56 23.81 17.96
N GLU A 16 5.41 23.95 18.63
CA GLU A 16 4.95 22.97 19.62
C GLU A 16 4.70 21.58 19.02
N THR A 17 4.29 21.53 17.76
CA THR A 17 4.02 20.28 17.03
C THR A 17 5.28 19.61 16.50
N ARG A 18 6.40 20.32 16.43
CA ARG A 18 7.68 19.90 15.84
C ARG A 18 7.61 19.57 14.34
N THR A 19 6.53 19.94 13.68
CA THR A 19 6.34 19.74 12.24
C THR A 19 6.62 21.00 11.44
N ARG A 20 6.73 22.14 12.13
CA ARG A 20 7.06 23.44 11.54
C ARG A 20 8.25 24.06 12.26
N VAL A 21 8.95 24.93 11.57
CA VAL A 21 10.02 25.74 12.11
C VAL A 21 9.53 27.17 12.25
N VAL A 22 9.70 27.74 13.43
CA VAL A 22 9.40 29.13 13.73
C VAL A 22 10.67 29.95 13.57
N LEU A 23 10.60 30.98 12.74
CA LEU A 23 11.61 32.00 12.54
C LEU A 23 11.22 33.22 13.37
N ARG A 24 12.11 33.71 14.20
CA ARG A 24 11.93 34.93 15.01
C ARG A 24 13.05 35.89 14.75
N THR A 25 12.72 37.18 14.71
CA THR A 25 13.69 38.25 14.44
C THR A 25 13.48 39.44 15.36
N THR A 26 14.33 40.44 15.22
CA THR A 26 14.21 41.76 15.89
C THR A 26 13.54 42.78 14.98
N GLU A 27 13.11 43.90 15.51
CA GLU A 27 12.43 44.96 14.76
C GLU A 27 13.24 45.43 13.53
N SER A 28 14.57 45.47 13.65
CA SER A 28 15.49 45.91 12.59
C SER A 28 15.44 45.02 11.32
N PHE A 29 15.04 43.74 11.47
CA PHE A 29 15.01 42.75 10.38
C PHE A 29 13.59 42.29 10.04
N GLN A 30 12.55 42.98 10.50
CA GLN A 30 11.15 42.61 10.29
C GLN A 30 10.80 42.43 8.80
N GLN A 31 11.17 43.40 7.96
CA GLN A 31 10.88 43.34 6.52
C GLN A 31 11.60 42.18 5.84
N GLU A 32 12.82 41.89 6.25
CA GLU A 32 13.61 40.79 5.72
C GLU A 32 13.02 39.44 6.08
N LEU A 33 12.48 39.27 7.32
CA LEU A 33 11.75 38.08 7.72
C LEU A 33 10.52 37.84 6.87
N VAL A 34 9.74 38.87 6.57
CA VAL A 34 8.57 38.76 5.69
C VAL A 34 8.98 38.34 4.27
N GLN A 35 10.04 38.91 3.74
CA GLN A 35 10.57 38.53 2.43
C GLN A 35 11.12 37.12 2.40
N LEU A 36 11.83 36.71 3.44
CA LEU A 36 12.33 35.34 3.58
C LEU A 36 11.19 34.33 3.67
N ALA A 37 10.20 34.58 4.54
CA ALA A 37 9.04 33.71 4.71
C ALA A 37 8.23 33.57 3.41
N ALA A 38 8.05 34.64 2.66
CA ALA A 38 7.33 34.64 1.38
C ALA A 38 8.00 33.80 0.28
N ARG A 39 9.27 33.45 0.42
CA ARG A 39 9.99 32.56 -0.53
C ARG A 39 9.65 31.07 -0.31
N PHE A 40 9.13 30.73 0.86
CA PHE A 40 8.65 29.39 1.15
C PHE A 40 7.15 29.30 0.83
N ARG A 41 6.75 28.28 0.11
CA ARG A 41 5.34 28.06 -0.25
C ARG A 41 4.44 27.87 0.97
N THR A 42 4.96 27.24 2.04
CA THR A 42 4.26 27.03 3.32
C THR A 42 4.56 28.13 4.33
N GLY A 43 5.34 29.15 3.93
CA GLY A 43 5.69 30.29 4.76
C GLY A 43 4.47 31.09 5.17
N GLY A 44 4.31 31.32 6.46
CA GLY A 44 3.20 32.06 7.04
C GLY A 44 3.66 32.96 8.19
N GLN A 45 3.14 34.17 8.24
CA GLN A 45 3.43 35.11 9.32
C GLN A 45 2.62 34.72 10.57
N LEU A 46 3.28 34.59 11.72
CA LEU A 46 2.65 34.34 13.01
C LEU A 46 2.44 35.62 13.82
N GLY A 47 3.24 36.66 13.52
CA GLY A 47 3.22 37.95 14.17
C GLY A 47 4.22 38.91 13.51
N PRO A 48 4.35 40.16 13.99
CA PRO A 48 5.23 41.15 13.37
C PRO A 48 6.69 40.71 13.24
N LEU A 49 7.18 39.97 14.25
CA LEU A 49 8.57 39.52 14.35
C LEU A 49 8.72 38.00 14.29
N SER A 50 7.70 37.30 13.81
CA SER A 50 7.71 35.84 13.73
C SER A 50 6.99 35.30 12.51
N ALA A 51 7.56 34.25 11.91
CA ALA A 51 7.00 33.50 10.82
C ALA A 51 7.19 32.00 11.04
N SER A 52 6.49 31.17 10.30
CA SER A 52 6.72 29.72 10.35
C SER A 52 6.75 29.12 8.95
N VAL A 53 7.54 28.08 8.78
CA VAL A 53 7.61 27.27 7.56
C VAL A 53 7.51 25.79 7.91
N SER A 54 7.02 24.92 7.00
CA SER A 54 7.05 23.49 7.24
C SER A 54 8.49 22.96 7.28
N LEU A 55 8.73 21.95 8.10
CA LEU A 55 10.08 21.41 8.27
C LEU A 55 10.65 20.83 6.99
N ASP A 56 9.84 20.07 6.23
CA ASP A 56 10.22 19.47 4.95
C ASP A 56 10.65 20.51 3.91
N GLU A 57 9.93 21.62 3.82
CA GLU A 57 10.25 22.69 2.89
C GLU A 57 11.51 23.47 3.32
N LEU A 58 11.67 23.74 4.62
CA LEU A 58 12.91 24.32 5.11
C LEU A 58 14.13 23.44 4.76
N LEU A 59 14.01 22.13 4.99
CA LEU A 59 15.08 21.17 4.66
C LEU A 59 15.36 21.11 3.15
N ALA A 60 14.33 21.22 2.34
CA ALA A 60 14.49 21.28 0.88
C ALA A 60 15.21 22.56 0.43
N ASP A 61 14.98 23.69 1.08
CA ASP A 61 15.42 25.00 0.64
C ASP A 61 16.31 25.74 1.66
N LEU A 62 17.17 25.01 2.38
CA LEU A 62 18.12 25.59 3.33
C LEU A 62 18.96 26.75 2.75
N GLY A 63 19.24 26.71 1.46
CA GLY A 63 19.97 27.77 0.76
C GLY A 63 19.29 29.13 0.81
N LEU A 64 17.96 29.20 1.02
CA LEU A 64 17.24 30.45 1.16
C LEU A 64 17.67 31.23 2.43
N LEU A 65 18.08 30.50 3.49
CA LEU A 65 18.63 31.14 4.69
C LEU A 65 19.96 31.88 4.44
N GLY A 66 20.72 31.45 3.42
CA GLY A 66 21.94 32.15 3.00
C GLY A 66 21.70 33.53 2.39
N THR A 67 20.44 33.90 2.13
CA THR A 67 20.08 35.24 1.68
C THR A 67 19.84 36.21 2.84
N TRP A 68 19.89 35.76 4.09
CA TRP A 68 19.79 36.61 5.28
C TRP A 68 20.99 37.53 5.37
N SER A 69 20.76 38.83 5.56
CA SER A 69 21.81 39.86 5.50
C SER A 69 22.85 39.74 6.62
N ASP A 70 22.50 39.14 7.78
CA ASP A 70 23.40 38.89 8.89
C ASP A 70 23.53 37.41 9.19
N PRO A 71 24.32 36.64 8.41
CA PRO A 71 24.46 35.19 8.61
C PRO A 71 25.14 34.81 9.94
N ILE A 72 25.91 35.71 10.57
CA ILE A 72 26.56 35.48 11.87
C ILE A 72 25.53 35.60 13.00
N GLY A 73 24.52 36.42 12.81
CA GLY A 73 23.41 36.60 13.76
C GLY A 73 22.35 35.50 13.73
N VAL A 74 22.50 34.47 12.88
CA VAL A 74 21.55 33.34 12.80
C VAL A 74 21.82 32.35 13.92
N GLU A 75 20.82 32.13 14.76
CA GLU A 75 20.87 31.16 15.87
C GLU A 75 19.87 30.03 15.62
N TRP A 76 20.35 28.81 15.75
CA TRP A 76 19.55 27.60 15.64
C TRP A 76 19.33 27.00 17.03
N ALA A 77 18.11 26.62 17.35
CA ALA A 77 17.87 25.74 18.49
C ALA A 77 18.64 24.43 18.31
N ASP A 78 19.23 23.91 19.38
CA ASP A 78 20.16 22.78 19.32
C ASP A 78 19.53 21.56 18.67
N ASP A 79 18.29 21.22 19.04
CA ASP A 79 17.55 20.08 18.49
C ASP A 79 17.22 20.21 16.99
N LEU A 80 17.02 21.43 16.49
CA LEU A 80 16.82 21.70 15.07
C LEU A 80 18.15 21.66 14.32
N ARG A 81 19.23 22.18 14.92
CA ARG A 81 20.59 22.15 14.35
C ARG A 81 21.05 20.71 14.15
N ASP A 82 20.86 19.87 15.17
CA ASP A 82 21.24 18.46 15.10
C ASP A 82 20.48 17.71 13.99
N LEU A 83 19.17 17.98 13.87
CA LEU A 83 18.36 17.39 12.79
C LEU A 83 18.83 17.83 11.42
N VAL A 84 19.06 19.13 11.20
CA VAL A 84 19.54 19.67 9.92
C VAL A 84 20.92 19.11 9.57
N SER A 85 21.82 19.02 10.54
CA SER A 85 23.15 18.43 10.34
C SER A 85 23.07 16.97 9.93
N GLY A 86 22.17 16.17 10.54
CA GLY A 86 21.91 14.80 10.16
C GLY A 86 21.39 14.67 8.72
N VAL A 87 20.41 15.50 8.34
CA VAL A 87 19.86 15.49 6.97
C VAL A 87 20.90 15.89 5.91
N VAL A 88 21.78 16.83 6.21
CA VAL A 88 22.90 17.21 5.31
C VAL A 88 23.90 16.04 5.16
N GLN A 89 24.20 15.35 6.25
CA GLN A 89 25.07 14.16 6.21
C GLN A 89 24.45 13.03 5.40
N ASP A 90 23.13 12.79 5.57
CA ASP A 90 22.37 11.81 4.78
C ASP A 90 22.46 12.12 3.28
N ALA A 91 22.26 13.40 2.89
CA ALA A 91 22.36 13.83 1.49
C ALA A 91 23.76 13.57 0.88
N HIS A 92 24.82 13.81 1.64
CA HIS A 92 26.18 13.51 1.22
C HIS A 92 26.38 12.00 1.01
N THR A 93 25.83 11.17 1.89
CA THR A 93 25.87 9.71 1.75
C THR A 93 25.15 9.24 0.49
N VAL A 94 23.96 9.80 0.20
CA VAL A 94 23.23 9.51 -1.05
C VAL A 94 24.08 9.86 -2.27
N GLN A 95 24.67 11.05 -2.30
CA GLN A 95 25.52 11.48 -3.41
C GLN A 95 26.70 10.55 -3.63
N GLN A 96 27.38 10.12 -2.57
CA GLN A 96 28.48 9.18 -2.64
C GLN A 96 28.04 7.83 -3.22
N ARG A 97 26.91 7.31 -2.77
CA ARG A 97 26.34 6.04 -3.24
C ARG A 97 25.96 6.07 -4.71
N LEU A 98 25.32 7.15 -5.16
CA LEU A 98 24.96 7.34 -6.57
C LEU A 98 26.19 7.53 -7.46
N ALA A 99 27.30 8.06 -6.92
CA ALA A 99 28.59 8.14 -7.60
C ALA A 99 29.37 6.81 -7.62
N GLY A 100 28.78 5.71 -7.16
CA GLY A 100 29.42 4.38 -7.12
C GLY A 100 30.50 4.23 -6.04
N ARG A 101 30.58 5.15 -5.07
CA ARG A 101 31.52 5.04 -3.96
C ARG A 101 30.90 4.19 -2.85
N GLN A 102 31.56 3.09 -2.52
CA GLN A 102 31.16 2.26 -1.38
C GLN A 102 31.68 2.90 -0.09
N PRO A 103 30.80 3.23 0.88
CA PRO A 103 31.26 3.69 2.19
C PRO A 103 32.00 2.57 2.92
N ALA A 104 32.96 2.94 3.76
CA ALA A 104 33.59 2.01 4.69
C ALA A 104 32.52 1.45 5.66
N GLY A 105 32.50 0.11 5.85
CA GLY A 105 31.59 -0.55 6.80
C GLY A 105 30.34 -1.17 6.16
N GLU A 106 30.41 -1.66 4.93
CA GLU A 106 29.35 -2.50 4.38
C GLU A 106 29.18 -3.79 5.21
N VAL A 107 27.93 -4.09 5.54
CA VAL A 107 27.55 -5.32 6.25
C VAL A 107 27.47 -6.46 5.25
N ALA A 108 28.14 -7.57 5.52
CA ALA A 108 27.99 -8.79 4.73
C ALA A 108 26.71 -9.55 5.11
N ALA A 109 26.14 -10.31 4.18
CA ALA A 109 24.94 -11.12 4.43
C ALA A 109 25.16 -12.15 5.55
N ASP A 110 26.37 -12.69 5.68
CA ASP A 110 26.74 -13.67 6.70
C ASP A 110 26.81 -13.07 8.10
N ASP A 111 27.11 -11.78 8.21
CA ASP A 111 27.17 -11.05 9.49
C ASP A 111 25.78 -10.73 10.08
N VAL A 112 24.73 -10.85 9.29
CA VAL A 112 23.37 -10.49 9.71
C VAL A 112 22.94 -11.25 10.96
N SER A 113 23.21 -12.55 11.03
CA SER A 113 22.85 -13.38 12.19
C SER A 113 23.54 -12.90 13.48
N VAL A 114 24.78 -12.47 13.39
CA VAL A 114 25.53 -11.92 14.53
C VAL A 114 24.95 -10.57 14.97
N LEU A 115 24.57 -9.72 14.02
CA LEU A 115 24.00 -8.39 14.30
C LEU A 115 22.59 -8.45 14.90
N LEU A 116 21.84 -9.51 14.63
CA LEU A 116 20.51 -9.74 15.22
C LEU A 116 20.62 -10.22 16.68
N GLY A 117 21.72 -10.89 17.05
CA GLY A 117 21.96 -11.40 18.39
C GLY A 117 20.96 -12.47 18.84
N ASP A 118 21.02 -12.82 20.13
CA ASP A 118 20.24 -13.90 20.72
C ASP A 118 18.73 -13.62 20.83
N SER A 119 18.30 -12.39 20.61
CA SER A 119 16.86 -12.03 20.66
C SER A 119 16.07 -12.49 19.44
N TRP A 120 16.75 -12.83 18.35
CA TRP A 120 16.14 -13.22 17.09
C TRP A 120 16.08 -14.75 16.97
N LYS A 121 14.89 -15.29 16.69
CA LYS A 121 14.67 -16.72 16.46
C LYS A 121 14.12 -17.03 15.05
N GLY A 122 13.73 -16.00 14.28
CA GLY A 122 13.11 -16.18 12.96
C GLY A 122 14.11 -16.69 11.92
N GLU A 123 13.69 -17.60 11.08
CA GLU A 123 14.50 -18.02 9.93
C GLU A 123 14.53 -16.94 8.85
N LEU A 124 15.70 -16.76 8.23
CA LEU A 124 15.93 -15.81 7.14
C LEU A 124 16.47 -16.56 5.91
N SER A 125 15.81 -16.36 4.77
CA SER A 125 16.33 -16.84 3.49
C SER A 125 17.59 -16.06 3.07
N GLU A 126 18.33 -16.58 2.08
CA GLU A 126 19.54 -15.95 1.56
C GLU A 126 19.27 -14.53 1.04
N PHE A 127 18.22 -14.35 0.24
CA PHE A 127 17.86 -13.03 -0.28
C PHE A 127 17.41 -12.07 0.84
N GLN A 128 16.75 -12.56 1.91
CA GLN A 128 16.42 -11.73 3.06
C GLN A 128 17.67 -11.27 3.81
N ARG A 129 18.67 -12.15 4.02
CA ARG A 129 19.95 -11.76 4.61
C ARG A 129 20.66 -10.72 3.77
N ARG A 130 20.72 -10.92 2.44
CA ARG A 130 21.27 -9.93 1.49
C ARG A 130 20.55 -8.57 1.63
N ASP A 131 19.23 -8.57 1.64
CA ASP A 131 18.43 -7.34 1.71
C ASP A 131 18.60 -6.64 3.07
N ILE A 132 18.63 -7.39 4.19
CA ILE A 132 18.91 -6.86 5.52
C ILE A 132 20.32 -6.25 5.58
N ALA A 133 21.33 -6.94 5.11
CA ALA A 133 22.72 -6.48 5.09
C ALA A 133 22.84 -5.14 4.34
N LYS A 134 22.22 -5.05 3.15
CA LYS A 134 22.22 -3.81 2.37
C LYS A 134 21.48 -2.69 3.10
N LEU A 135 20.31 -2.96 3.68
CA LEU A 135 19.55 -1.97 4.44
C LEU A 135 20.31 -1.53 5.71
N LEU A 136 21.04 -2.41 6.38
CA LEU A 136 21.88 -2.06 7.52
C LEU A 136 23.07 -1.18 7.11
N SER A 137 23.65 -1.41 5.94
CA SER A 137 24.72 -0.60 5.34
C SER A 137 24.22 0.79 4.89
N LEU A 138 22.90 0.93 4.64
CA LEU A 138 22.24 2.20 4.41
C LEU A 138 21.71 2.73 5.75
N GLN A 139 21.94 3.99 6.10
CA GLN A 139 21.34 4.55 7.31
C GLN A 139 19.82 4.58 7.20
N HIS A 140 19.31 4.93 6.02
CA HIS A 140 17.91 4.90 5.62
C HIS A 140 17.78 4.06 4.35
N GLY A 141 16.59 3.56 4.01
CA GLY A 141 16.47 2.73 2.82
C GLY A 141 15.04 2.46 2.38
N ALA A 142 14.95 1.76 1.26
CA ALA A 142 13.71 1.26 0.71
C ALA A 142 13.81 -0.24 0.41
N ASN A 143 12.74 -0.96 0.66
CA ASN A 143 12.59 -2.35 0.23
C ASN A 143 11.43 -2.44 -0.77
N PHE A 144 11.79 -2.61 -2.03
CA PHE A 144 10.87 -2.71 -3.16
C PHE A 144 10.65 -4.16 -3.61
N SER A 145 10.90 -5.13 -2.71
CA SER A 145 10.69 -6.54 -3.00
C SER A 145 9.22 -6.85 -3.27
N VAL A 146 8.98 -7.81 -4.15
CA VAL A 146 7.63 -8.22 -4.54
C VAL A 146 6.77 -8.63 -3.34
N PRO A 147 5.44 -8.57 -3.44
CA PRO A 147 4.56 -9.17 -2.45
C PRO A 147 4.94 -10.64 -2.17
N GLY A 148 4.81 -11.07 -0.93
CA GLY A 148 5.20 -12.42 -0.53
C GLY A 148 6.69 -12.63 -0.21
N ALA A 149 7.59 -11.68 -0.46
CA ALA A 149 9.02 -11.80 -0.15
C ALA A 149 9.37 -11.63 1.35
N GLY A 150 8.39 -11.39 2.21
CA GLY A 150 8.62 -11.20 3.65
C GLY A 150 9.21 -9.84 4.01
N LYS A 151 8.79 -8.76 3.32
CA LYS A 151 9.25 -7.39 3.60
C LYS A 151 9.10 -7.00 5.07
N THR A 152 7.99 -7.38 5.73
CA THR A 152 7.75 -7.12 7.16
C THR A 152 8.83 -7.76 8.02
N ARG A 153 9.21 -9.03 7.74
CA ARG A 153 10.28 -9.76 8.45
C ARG A 153 11.64 -9.08 8.25
N VAL A 154 11.97 -8.69 7.02
CA VAL A 154 13.20 -7.93 6.72
C VAL A 154 13.25 -6.62 7.50
N ALA A 155 12.16 -5.86 7.52
CA ALA A 155 12.07 -4.60 8.24
C ALA A 155 12.18 -4.77 9.76
N LEU A 156 11.54 -5.80 10.31
CA LEU A 156 11.63 -6.15 11.73
C LEU A 156 13.07 -6.57 12.09
N ALA A 157 13.75 -7.34 11.23
CA ALA A 157 15.15 -7.71 11.43
C ALA A 157 16.07 -6.48 11.44
N VAL A 158 15.86 -5.54 10.50
CA VAL A 158 16.60 -4.27 10.50
C VAL A 158 16.37 -3.50 11.80
N TYR A 159 15.13 -3.41 12.29
CA TYR A 159 14.84 -2.78 13.58
C TYR A 159 15.52 -3.51 14.74
N ALA A 160 15.43 -4.84 14.80
CA ALA A 160 16.03 -5.65 15.86
C ALA A 160 17.56 -5.45 15.94
N ALA A 161 18.25 -5.48 14.80
CA ALA A 161 19.68 -5.22 14.74
C ALA A 161 20.05 -3.80 15.20
N GLN A 162 19.26 -2.79 14.81
CA GLN A 162 19.47 -1.40 15.25
C GLN A 162 19.17 -1.21 16.74
N LYS A 163 18.19 -1.92 17.28
CA LYS A 163 17.87 -1.93 18.72
C LYS A 163 18.98 -2.61 19.51
N ALA A 164 19.47 -3.75 19.05
CA ALA A 164 20.59 -4.47 19.66
C ALA A 164 21.88 -3.60 19.71
N ALA A 165 22.12 -2.83 18.65
CA ALA A 165 23.21 -1.86 18.59
C ALA A 165 22.98 -0.57 19.42
N GLY A 166 21.83 -0.43 20.11
CA GLY A 166 21.50 0.74 20.91
C GLY A 166 21.19 2.01 20.13
N ARG A 167 21.04 1.92 18.81
CA ARG A 167 20.84 3.08 17.92
C ARG A 167 19.40 3.55 17.87
N VAL A 168 18.44 2.64 18.11
CA VAL A 168 17.01 2.94 18.22
C VAL A 168 16.41 2.22 19.41
N ARG A 169 15.33 2.78 19.96
CA ARG A 169 14.58 2.19 21.08
C ARG A 169 13.11 1.98 20.75
N ARG A 170 12.57 2.73 19.79
CA ARG A 170 11.16 2.74 19.42
C ARG A 170 10.97 2.54 17.93
N LEU A 171 9.84 1.97 17.55
CA LEU A 171 9.45 1.74 16.18
C LEU A 171 8.05 2.30 15.93
N LEU A 172 7.93 3.27 15.02
CA LEU A 172 6.65 3.68 14.46
C LEU A 172 6.42 2.96 13.13
N VAL A 173 5.33 2.23 13.03
CA VAL A 173 4.88 1.57 11.79
C VAL A 173 3.65 2.27 11.28
N VAL A 174 3.73 2.84 10.08
CA VAL A 174 2.59 3.36 9.34
C VAL A 174 2.23 2.32 8.28
N CYS A 175 1.03 1.76 8.35
CA CYS A 175 0.62 0.68 7.45
C CYS A 175 -0.90 0.66 7.24
N PRO A 176 -1.42 -0.02 6.21
CA PRO A 176 -2.84 -0.31 6.10
C PRO A 176 -3.36 -1.08 7.33
N LYS A 177 -4.65 -0.90 7.67
CA LYS A 177 -5.27 -1.66 8.78
C LYS A 177 -5.15 -3.17 8.61
N SER A 178 -5.19 -3.64 7.36
CA SER A 178 -5.01 -5.05 7.01
C SER A 178 -3.64 -5.63 7.39
N ALA A 179 -2.61 -4.80 7.51
CA ALA A 179 -1.26 -5.23 7.86
C ALA A 179 -1.02 -5.34 9.38
N TYR A 180 -1.93 -4.87 10.24
CA TYR A 180 -1.75 -4.87 11.71
C TYR A 180 -1.45 -6.28 12.26
N GLU A 181 -2.19 -7.28 11.77
CA GLU A 181 -1.98 -8.67 12.16
C GLU A 181 -0.63 -9.20 11.72
N SER A 182 -0.19 -8.86 10.51
CA SER A 182 1.12 -9.28 9.99
C SER A 182 2.27 -8.77 10.87
N TRP A 183 2.21 -7.54 11.33
CA TRP A 183 3.21 -6.97 12.23
C TRP A 183 3.21 -7.65 13.60
N ARG A 184 2.03 -7.97 14.17
CA ARG A 184 1.91 -8.72 15.42
C ARG A 184 2.46 -10.14 15.27
N TYR A 185 2.07 -10.82 14.19
CA TYR A 185 2.49 -12.19 13.90
C TYR A 185 4.01 -12.28 13.72
N GLU A 186 4.61 -11.45 12.87
CA GLU A 186 6.05 -11.47 12.63
C GLU A 186 6.86 -11.14 13.90
N THR A 187 6.37 -10.24 14.75
CA THR A 187 7.01 -9.92 16.02
C THR A 187 7.01 -11.14 16.97
N ALA A 188 5.90 -11.86 17.06
CA ALA A 188 5.79 -13.06 17.89
C ALA A 188 6.59 -14.24 17.32
N GLU A 189 6.61 -14.36 15.99
CA GLU A 189 7.30 -15.45 15.31
C GLU A 189 8.83 -15.28 15.32
N CYS A 190 9.33 -14.04 15.14
CA CYS A 190 10.75 -13.80 14.93
C CYS A 190 11.54 -13.43 16.19
N LEU A 191 10.86 -13.01 17.26
CA LEU A 191 11.55 -12.57 18.49
C LEU A 191 11.25 -13.50 19.66
N ILE A 192 12.29 -13.82 20.45
CA ILE A 192 12.14 -14.62 21.70
C ILE A 192 11.25 -13.87 22.68
N HIS A 193 11.45 -12.56 22.80
CA HIS A 193 10.61 -11.68 23.58
C HIS A 193 9.84 -10.74 22.64
N PRO A 194 8.55 -11.03 22.34
CA PRO A 194 7.74 -10.18 21.48
C PRO A 194 7.70 -8.74 21.99
N LEU A 195 7.77 -7.78 21.05
CA LEU A 195 7.73 -6.35 21.37
C LEU A 195 6.34 -5.94 21.88
N ARG A 196 6.32 -4.98 22.78
CA ARG A 196 5.06 -4.37 23.23
C ARG A 196 4.50 -3.46 22.15
N ILE A 197 3.50 -3.97 21.43
CA ILE A 197 2.84 -3.29 20.31
C ILE A 197 1.59 -2.58 20.82
N ASN A 198 1.46 -1.30 20.53
CA ASN A 198 0.22 -0.53 20.65
C ASN A 198 -0.29 -0.16 19.24
N VAL A 199 -1.49 -0.58 18.91
CA VAL A 199 -2.22 -0.08 17.74
C VAL A 199 -2.95 1.18 18.15
N LEU A 200 -2.65 2.29 17.48
CA LEU A 200 -3.24 3.58 17.78
C LEU A 200 -4.70 3.63 17.32
N ASP A 201 -5.62 3.36 18.22
CA ASP A 201 -7.07 3.37 18.00
C ASP A 201 -7.80 4.51 18.72
N GLY A 202 -7.09 5.28 19.52
CA GLY A 202 -7.60 6.42 20.31
C GLY A 202 -6.78 6.67 21.55
N SER A 203 -6.10 5.66 22.10
CA SER A 203 -5.23 5.78 23.28
C SER A 203 -3.77 5.48 22.94
N LEU A 204 -2.85 6.22 23.52
CA LEU A 204 -1.41 6.01 23.40
C LEU A 204 -0.90 5.27 24.64
N ASP A 205 -0.39 4.06 24.44
CA ASP A 205 0.43 3.41 25.46
C ASP A 205 1.86 4.02 25.43
N GLN A 206 2.16 4.85 26.39
CA GLN A 206 3.48 5.49 26.49
C GLN A 206 4.64 4.49 26.68
N TRP A 207 4.35 3.27 27.09
CA TRP A 207 5.33 2.20 27.29
C TRP A 207 5.50 1.29 26.08
N ALA A 208 4.73 1.52 25.01
CA ALA A 208 4.87 0.76 23.79
C ALA A 208 6.26 0.94 23.18
N GLU A 209 6.85 -0.16 22.77
CA GLU A 209 8.10 -0.18 21.98
C GLU A 209 7.80 0.01 20.50
N VAL A 210 6.63 -0.50 20.06
CA VAL A 210 6.14 -0.39 18.68
C VAL A 210 4.77 0.29 18.71
N LEU A 211 4.66 1.36 17.97
CA LEU A 211 3.39 2.04 17.71
C LEU A 211 2.97 1.79 16.26
N VAL A 212 1.80 1.22 16.06
CA VAL A 212 1.24 0.92 14.73
C VAL A 212 0.07 1.86 14.46
N VAL A 213 0.07 2.52 13.31
CA VAL A 213 -0.96 3.48 12.91
C VAL A 213 -1.29 3.34 11.43
N ASN A 214 -2.54 3.58 11.04
CA ASN A 214 -2.91 3.60 9.63
C ASN A 214 -2.79 5.01 9.03
N TYR A 215 -2.65 5.06 7.70
CA TYR A 215 -2.46 6.32 6.96
C TYR A 215 -3.59 7.34 7.22
N GLU A 216 -4.84 6.87 7.33
CA GLU A 216 -6.02 7.70 7.53
C GLU A 216 -6.04 8.41 8.89
N ARG A 217 -5.22 7.96 9.84
CA ARG A 217 -5.12 8.57 11.18
C ARG A 217 -3.94 9.53 11.34
N LEU A 218 -3.00 9.55 10.39
CA LEU A 218 -1.76 10.30 10.52
C LEU A 218 -1.99 11.78 10.80
N ASP A 219 -2.80 12.43 9.98
CA ASP A 219 -3.01 13.88 10.05
C ASP A 219 -3.53 14.32 11.43
N ARG A 220 -4.60 13.69 11.91
CA ARG A 220 -5.20 14.01 13.24
C ARG A 220 -4.34 13.61 14.43
N SER A 221 -3.34 12.75 14.23
CA SER A 221 -2.45 12.27 15.30
C SER A 221 -1.03 12.85 15.18
N LEU A 222 -0.80 13.77 14.26
CA LEU A 222 0.52 14.22 13.83
C LEU A 222 1.36 14.74 15.01
N SER A 223 0.84 15.66 15.81
CA SER A 223 1.54 16.25 16.95
C SER A 223 1.92 15.20 18.03
N MET A 224 1.00 14.27 18.32
CA MET A 224 1.24 13.19 19.27
C MET A 224 2.34 12.24 18.75
N LEU A 225 2.29 11.86 17.48
CA LEU A 225 3.28 10.99 16.83
C LEU A 225 4.65 11.66 16.78
N ALA A 226 4.71 12.96 16.48
CA ALA A 226 5.93 13.74 16.49
C ALA A 226 6.57 13.76 17.89
N GLY A 227 5.78 14.01 18.94
CA GLY A 227 6.23 13.96 20.34
C GLY A 227 6.74 12.56 20.73
N TRP A 228 6.03 11.51 20.33
CA TRP A 228 6.44 10.13 20.62
C TRP A 228 7.75 9.74 19.92
N LEU A 229 7.94 10.12 18.65
CA LEU A 229 9.19 9.88 17.90
C LEU A 229 10.40 10.58 18.55
N LYS A 230 10.21 11.79 19.05
CA LYS A 230 11.28 12.59 19.69
C LYS A 230 11.62 12.16 21.11
N ALA A 231 10.72 11.47 21.82
CA ALA A 231 10.93 11.07 23.21
C ALA A 231 12.07 10.03 23.37
N ALA A 232 12.45 9.33 22.31
CA ALA A 232 13.60 8.42 22.27
C ALA A 232 14.08 8.23 20.83
N PRO A 233 15.35 7.81 20.59
CA PRO A 233 15.81 7.44 19.26
C PRO A 233 14.88 6.39 18.65
N SER A 234 14.28 6.73 17.51
CA SER A 234 13.18 5.96 16.91
C SER A 234 13.45 5.64 15.45
N MET A 235 12.86 4.54 14.99
CA MET A 235 12.77 4.17 13.59
C MET A 235 11.33 4.36 13.12
N ILE A 236 11.14 4.87 11.91
CA ILE A 236 9.84 4.92 11.24
C ILE A 236 9.85 4.01 10.01
N ILE A 237 8.83 3.20 9.87
CA ILE A 237 8.60 2.33 8.72
C ILE A 237 7.27 2.72 8.09
N LEU A 238 7.28 2.96 6.77
CA LEU A 238 6.07 3.06 5.98
C LEU A 238 5.87 1.75 5.21
N ASP A 239 4.87 0.99 5.60
CA ASP A 239 4.48 -0.23 4.91
C ASP A 239 3.39 0.09 3.89
N GLU A 240 3.46 -0.52 2.70
CA GLU A 240 2.70 -0.14 1.51
C GLU A 240 2.84 1.38 1.21
N ALA A 241 4.11 1.80 1.15
CA ALA A 241 4.48 3.21 1.07
C ALA A 241 3.98 3.93 -0.20
N HIS A 242 3.57 3.20 -1.26
CA HIS A 242 2.92 3.78 -2.44
C HIS A 242 1.68 4.63 -2.08
N ARG A 243 1.07 4.42 -0.90
CA ARG A 243 -0.04 5.26 -0.38
C ARG A 243 0.34 6.71 -0.14
N MET A 244 1.63 7.01 0.01
CA MET A 244 2.12 8.39 0.11
C MET A 244 2.70 8.95 -1.21
N LYS A 245 2.45 8.31 -2.34
CA LYS A 245 3.02 8.66 -3.66
C LYS A 245 2.84 10.12 -4.11
N LEU A 246 1.79 10.80 -3.64
CA LEU A 246 1.56 12.23 -3.90
C LEU A 246 2.53 13.15 -3.13
N GLY A 247 3.35 12.61 -2.22
CA GLY A 247 4.27 13.38 -1.40
C GLY A 247 3.55 14.50 -0.62
N ALA A 248 4.19 15.63 -0.47
CA ALA A 248 3.64 16.78 0.26
C ALA A 248 2.32 17.35 -0.31
N ARG A 249 1.88 16.91 -1.51
CA ARG A 249 0.60 17.33 -2.10
C ARG A 249 -0.58 16.47 -1.67
N GLY A 250 -0.33 15.27 -1.14
CA GLY A 250 -1.36 14.37 -0.61
C GLY A 250 -1.42 14.45 0.92
N THR A 251 -2.61 14.25 1.50
CA THR A 251 -2.80 14.29 2.96
C THR A 251 -1.90 13.29 3.68
N TYR A 252 -1.84 12.06 3.18
CA TYR A 252 -0.99 11.03 3.79
C TYR A 252 0.50 11.33 3.61
N GLY A 253 0.87 11.76 2.42
CA GLY A 253 2.26 12.11 2.11
C GLY A 253 2.75 13.31 2.91
N ALA A 254 1.93 14.36 3.06
CA ALA A 254 2.28 15.54 3.87
C ALA A 254 2.59 15.15 5.33
N ALA A 255 1.73 14.32 5.94
CA ALA A 255 1.95 13.83 7.30
C ALA A 255 3.20 12.95 7.41
N CYS A 256 3.45 12.05 6.44
CA CYS A 256 4.66 11.25 6.41
C CYS A 256 5.92 12.11 6.29
N MET A 257 5.92 13.09 5.38
CA MET A 257 7.07 14.00 5.17
C MET A 257 7.37 14.85 6.42
N ALA A 258 6.35 15.23 7.19
CA ALA A 258 6.52 15.94 8.44
C ALA A 258 7.14 15.05 9.56
N LEU A 259 6.77 13.76 9.61
CA LEU A 259 7.25 12.82 10.63
C LEU A 259 8.64 12.25 10.32
N GLY A 260 8.93 12.01 9.03
CA GLY A 260 10.15 11.34 8.59
C GLY A 260 11.44 11.93 9.17
N PRO A 261 11.70 13.24 9.08
CA PRO A 261 12.90 13.86 9.60
C PRO A 261 13.08 13.73 11.12
N LEU A 262 11.99 13.49 11.86
CA LEU A 262 12.03 13.35 13.32
C LEU A 262 12.56 11.99 13.79
N ALA A 263 12.58 11.00 12.91
CA ALA A 263 13.06 9.66 13.21
C ALA A 263 14.56 9.53 12.90
N ALA A 264 15.30 8.84 13.78
CA ALA A 264 16.72 8.54 13.60
C ALA A 264 16.96 7.61 12.41
N ARG A 265 15.96 6.79 12.03
CA ARG A 265 16.02 5.90 10.88
C ARG A 265 14.69 5.84 10.15
N ARG A 266 14.74 5.84 8.82
CA ARG A 266 13.58 5.78 7.93
C ARG A 266 13.68 4.57 7.01
N LEU A 267 12.60 3.81 6.87
CA LEU A 267 12.50 2.69 5.96
C LEU A 267 11.13 2.69 5.29
N ILE A 268 11.08 2.43 4.00
CA ILE A 268 9.83 2.23 3.27
C ILE A 268 9.77 0.84 2.67
N LEU A 269 8.57 0.27 2.67
CA LEU A 269 8.25 -1.05 2.12
C LEU A 269 7.13 -0.89 1.10
N THR A 270 7.35 -1.35 -0.12
CA THR A 270 6.29 -1.46 -1.13
C THR A 270 6.71 -2.40 -2.24
N GLY A 271 5.78 -3.21 -2.74
CA GLY A 271 5.98 -4.00 -3.95
C GLY A 271 5.83 -3.18 -5.23
N THR A 272 5.26 -1.98 -5.13
CA THR A 272 4.83 -1.10 -6.23
C THR A 272 5.31 0.34 -6.01
N PRO A 273 6.62 0.59 -6.19
CA PRO A 273 7.22 1.88 -5.80
C PRO A 273 6.85 3.06 -6.70
N ALA A 274 6.41 2.82 -7.93
CA ALA A 274 6.16 3.88 -8.91
C ALA A 274 4.90 3.62 -9.75
N PRO A 275 3.70 3.55 -9.12
CA PRO A 275 2.46 3.24 -9.83
C PRO A 275 2.11 4.22 -10.96
N ASN A 276 2.54 5.47 -10.91
CA ASN A 276 2.28 6.48 -11.94
C ASN A 276 3.57 7.07 -12.56
N GLY A 277 4.73 6.42 -12.36
CA GLY A 277 5.99 6.80 -12.96
C GLY A 277 7.06 7.35 -11.99
N SER A 278 8.13 7.94 -12.53
CA SER A 278 9.33 8.36 -11.78
C SER A 278 9.04 9.32 -10.62
N ARG A 279 8.01 10.16 -10.75
CA ARG A 279 7.62 11.14 -9.73
C ARG A 279 7.18 10.51 -8.40
N ASP A 280 6.53 9.36 -8.46
CA ASP A 280 6.14 8.62 -7.25
C ASP A 280 7.39 8.15 -6.51
N LEU A 281 8.39 7.66 -7.27
CA LEU A 281 9.67 7.24 -6.74
C LEU A 281 10.44 8.40 -6.10
N GLU A 282 10.42 9.58 -6.72
CA GLU A 282 11.01 10.79 -6.16
C GLU A 282 10.38 11.16 -4.80
N ASN A 283 9.05 11.05 -4.68
CA ASN A 283 8.35 11.31 -3.44
C ASN A 283 8.66 10.26 -2.35
N LEU A 284 8.67 8.97 -2.71
CA LEU A 284 9.00 7.89 -1.79
C LEU A 284 10.43 8.02 -1.26
N LEU A 285 11.38 8.24 -2.14
CA LEU A 285 12.79 8.43 -1.75
C LEU A 285 13.03 9.79 -1.08
N GLY A 286 12.20 10.80 -1.36
CA GLY A 286 12.19 12.07 -0.65
C GLY A 286 11.81 11.94 0.82
N PHE A 287 10.93 11.01 1.18
CA PHE A 287 10.68 10.65 2.57
C PHE A 287 11.91 10.01 3.22
N VAL A 288 12.57 9.11 2.52
CA VAL A 288 13.73 8.39 3.04
C VAL A 288 14.91 9.35 3.24
N TRP A 289 15.17 10.21 2.26
CA TRP A 289 16.23 11.21 2.26
C TRP A 289 15.68 12.61 2.00
N PRO A 290 15.12 13.29 3.02
CA PRO A 290 14.52 14.62 2.86
C PRO A 290 15.54 15.70 2.47
N GLY A 291 15.05 16.84 2.02
CA GLY A 291 15.86 18.00 1.74
C GLY A 291 16.82 17.81 0.55
N HIS A 292 18.10 18.04 0.76
CA HIS A 292 19.12 17.89 -0.27
C HIS A 292 19.22 16.47 -0.81
N GLY A 293 18.93 15.43 -0.01
CA GLY A 293 18.90 14.04 -0.46
C GLY A 293 17.83 13.82 -1.53
N GLN A 294 16.64 14.35 -1.34
CA GLN A 294 15.58 14.33 -2.33
C GLN A 294 15.99 15.05 -3.63
N ARG A 295 16.59 16.24 -3.53
CA ARG A 295 17.09 16.94 -4.71
C ARG A 295 18.12 16.13 -5.50
N THR A 296 19.02 15.47 -4.80
CA THR A 296 20.02 14.59 -5.42
C THR A 296 19.36 13.45 -6.18
N VAL A 297 18.32 12.82 -5.61
CA VAL A 297 17.52 11.77 -6.27
C VAL A 297 16.82 12.33 -7.51
N VAL A 298 16.12 13.47 -7.39
CA VAL A 298 15.41 14.11 -8.51
C VAL A 298 16.36 14.43 -9.66
N GLN A 299 17.53 14.99 -9.34
CA GLN A 299 18.55 15.31 -10.35
C GLN A 299 19.12 14.08 -11.04
N ALA A 300 19.32 12.99 -10.28
CA ALA A 300 19.86 11.74 -10.81
C ALA A 300 18.92 11.05 -11.82
N VAL A 301 17.62 11.24 -11.71
CA VAL A 301 16.61 10.66 -12.61
C VAL A 301 16.05 11.63 -13.64
N ALA A 302 16.48 12.91 -13.60
CA ALA A 302 15.96 13.94 -14.48
C ALA A 302 16.17 13.59 -15.97
N GLY A 303 15.10 13.68 -16.75
CA GLY A 303 15.12 13.43 -18.20
C GLY A 303 15.20 11.96 -18.62
N GLY A 304 15.23 11.02 -17.67
CA GLY A 304 15.20 9.58 -17.93
C GLY A 304 13.79 8.99 -17.78
N ASP A 305 13.63 7.82 -18.36
CA ASP A 305 12.44 6.99 -18.14
C ASP A 305 12.55 6.21 -16.81
N LEU A 306 11.54 5.38 -16.54
CA LEU A 306 11.48 4.58 -15.32
C LEU A 306 12.60 3.54 -15.22
N ALA A 307 13.06 2.98 -16.34
CA ALA A 307 14.16 2.02 -16.38
C ALA A 307 15.49 2.68 -16.02
N HIS A 308 15.72 3.90 -16.55
CA HIS A 308 16.87 4.72 -16.16
C HIS A 308 16.84 5.03 -14.66
N ALA A 309 15.71 5.51 -14.13
CA ALA A 309 15.55 5.80 -12.71
C ALA A 309 15.83 4.57 -11.84
N SER A 310 15.32 3.39 -12.22
CA SER A 310 15.57 2.13 -11.54
C SER A 310 17.05 1.78 -11.46
N THR A 311 17.74 1.91 -12.57
CA THR A 311 19.18 1.60 -12.67
C THR A 311 20.01 2.54 -11.81
N VAL A 312 19.80 3.83 -11.93
CA VAL A 312 20.55 4.87 -11.22
C VAL A 312 20.33 4.77 -9.70
N LEU A 313 19.09 4.57 -9.28
CA LEU A 313 18.72 4.54 -7.86
C LEU A 313 18.94 3.17 -7.19
N ARG A 314 19.35 2.15 -7.94
CA ARG A 314 19.60 0.79 -7.43
C ARG A 314 20.48 0.72 -6.17
N PRO A 315 21.49 1.58 -5.97
CA PRO A 315 22.28 1.60 -4.74
C PRO A 315 21.48 1.94 -3.48
N LEU A 316 20.33 2.62 -3.60
CA LEU A 316 19.56 3.18 -2.48
C LEU A 316 18.41 2.29 -1.99
N PHE A 317 18.12 1.18 -2.66
CA PHE A 317 17.02 0.28 -2.28
C PHE A 317 17.40 -1.19 -2.44
N THR A 318 16.63 -2.06 -1.78
CA THR A 318 16.69 -3.51 -2.00
C THR A 318 15.49 -3.95 -2.83
N ARG A 319 15.67 -5.05 -3.57
CA ARG A 319 14.61 -5.70 -4.30
C ARG A 319 14.88 -7.18 -4.46
N THR A 320 13.91 -7.98 -4.11
CA THR A 320 13.80 -9.41 -4.40
C THR A 320 12.67 -9.61 -5.40
N THR A 321 12.92 -10.37 -6.45
CA THR A 321 11.95 -10.66 -7.53
C THR A 321 11.15 -11.93 -7.23
N LYS A 322 10.04 -12.15 -7.95
CA LYS A 322 9.25 -13.41 -7.82
C LYS A 322 10.10 -14.64 -8.15
N HIS A 323 10.99 -14.55 -9.13
CA HIS A 323 11.88 -15.65 -9.52
C HIS A 323 12.82 -16.06 -8.38
N GLU A 324 13.37 -15.10 -7.63
CA GLU A 324 14.25 -15.37 -6.50
C GLU A 324 13.53 -16.04 -5.31
N LEU A 325 12.20 -15.98 -5.26
CA LEU A 325 11.43 -16.64 -4.20
C LEU A 325 11.42 -18.17 -4.35
N GLY A 326 11.71 -18.71 -5.55
CA GLY A 326 11.70 -20.15 -5.80
C GLY A 326 10.35 -20.83 -5.53
N LEU A 327 9.25 -20.10 -5.70
CA LEU A 327 7.91 -20.62 -5.40
C LEU A 327 7.50 -21.70 -6.39
N PRO A 328 6.78 -22.74 -5.93
CA PRO A 328 6.14 -23.70 -6.83
C PRO A 328 5.19 -23.00 -7.82
N PRO A 329 4.99 -23.52 -9.03
CA PRO A 329 4.09 -22.92 -9.99
C PRO A 329 2.63 -22.92 -9.48
N VAL A 330 1.89 -21.85 -9.80
CA VAL A 330 0.44 -21.77 -9.55
C VAL A 330 -0.30 -22.41 -10.71
N GLN A 331 -1.25 -23.29 -10.40
CA GLN A 331 -2.20 -23.81 -11.38
C GLN A 331 -3.40 -22.84 -11.46
N LEU A 332 -3.36 -21.92 -12.40
CA LEU A 332 -4.45 -20.99 -12.67
C LEU A 332 -5.37 -21.55 -13.75
N GLY A 333 -6.63 -21.81 -13.41
CA GLY A 333 -7.66 -22.27 -14.32
C GLY A 333 -8.79 -21.26 -14.47
N LEU A 334 -9.14 -20.90 -15.70
CA LEU A 334 -10.35 -20.16 -16.03
C LEU A 334 -11.47 -21.15 -16.31
N ARG A 335 -12.56 -21.06 -15.56
CA ARG A 335 -13.71 -21.96 -15.69
C ARG A 335 -14.94 -21.17 -16.09
N PHE A 336 -15.43 -21.49 -17.30
CA PHE A 336 -16.60 -20.85 -17.85
C PHE A 336 -17.89 -21.51 -17.39
N VAL A 337 -18.89 -20.69 -17.09
CA VAL A 337 -20.27 -21.07 -16.82
C VAL A 337 -21.20 -20.37 -17.77
N ASP A 338 -22.37 -20.96 -18.04
CA ASP A 338 -23.39 -20.39 -18.92
C ASP A 338 -24.49 -19.74 -18.10
N MET A 339 -25.06 -18.62 -18.58
CA MET A 339 -26.21 -18.00 -17.95
C MET A 339 -27.47 -18.85 -18.15
N PRO A 340 -28.32 -19.02 -17.13
CA PRO A 340 -29.68 -19.48 -17.33
C PRO A 340 -30.47 -18.50 -18.20
N PRO A 341 -31.57 -18.94 -18.87
CA PRO A 341 -32.27 -18.13 -19.88
C PRO A 341 -32.71 -16.74 -19.38
N LEU A 342 -33.31 -16.66 -18.20
CA LEU A 342 -33.77 -15.38 -17.65
C LEU A 342 -32.58 -14.46 -17.29
N HIS A 343 -31.52 -15.03 -16.74
CA HIS A 343 -30.30 -14.28 -16.44
C HIS A 343 -29.67 -13.71 -17.73
N ASP A 344 -29.61 -14.50 -18.81
CA ASP A 344 -29.09 -14.09 -20.11
C ASP A 344 -29.95 -12.97 -20.75
N GLU A 345 -31.28 -13.08 -20.69
CA GLU A 345 -32.19 -12.04 -21.14
C GLU A 345 -31.98 -10.72 -20.38
N ILE A 346 -31.86 -10.79 -19.05
CA ILE A 346 -31.60 -9.62 -18.20
C ILE A 346 -30.24 -9.00 -18.56
N TYR A 347 -29.19 -9.81 -18.67
CA TYR A 347 -27.86 -9.34 -19.01
C TYR A 347 -27.85 -8.64 -20.37
N THR A 348 -28.46 -9.25 -21.39
CA THR A 348 -28.58 -8.68 -22.73
C THR A 348 -29.34 -7.36 -22.73
N ALA A 349 -30.43 -7.26 -21.98
CA ALA A 349 -31.20 -6.02 -21.85
C ALA A 349 -30.38 -4.89 -21.22
N ILE A 350 -29.58 -5.20 -20.18
CA ILE A 350 -28.67 -4.23 -19.54
C ILE A 350 -27.60 -3.75 -20.51
N VAL A 351 -26.93 -4.65 -21.24
CA VAL A 351 -25.96 -4.30 -22.28
C VAL A 351 -26.56 -3.35 -23.32
N GLY A 352 -27.81 -3.60 -23.75
CA GLY A 352 -28.53 -2.74 -24.70
C GLY A 352 -28.85 -1.35 -24.12
N GLY A 353 -29.26 -1.28 -22.86
CA GLY A 353 -29.54 -0.03 -22.16
C GLY A 353 -28.29 0.82 -21.94
N GLU A 354 -27.23 0.23 -21.44
CA GLU A 354 -25.94 0.91 -21.20
C GLU A 354 -25.30 1.38 -22.52
N ARG A 355 -25.46 0.65 -23.62
CA ARG A 355 -25.03 1.06 -24.95
C ARG A 355 -25.63 2.40 -25.39
N SER A 356 -26.89 2.62 -25.06
CA SER A 356 -27.60 3.86 -25.43
C SER A 356 -27.09 5.07 -24.65
N GLY A 357 -26.54 4.87 -23.45
CA GLY A 357 -25.94 5.89 -22.58
C GLY A 357 -24.47 6.16 -22.89
N ALA A 358 -23.68 5.13 -23.17
CA ALA A 358 -22.22 5.16 -23.27
C ALA A 358 -21.66 6.10 -24.36
N ALA A 359 -22.44 6.43 -25.38
CA ALA A 359 -22.02 7.31 -26.48
C ALA A 359 -21.76 8.78 -26.05
N ARG A 360 -21.98 9.16 -24.78
CA ARG A 360 -21.89 10.55 -24.27
C ARG A 360 -21.08 10.71 -22.96
N GLU A 361 -20.42 9.67 -22.48
CA GLU A 361 -19.97 9.62 -21.09
C GLU A 361 -18.46 9.72 -20.92
N ASP A 362 -18.05 10.31 -19.79
CA ASP A 362 -16.67 10.37 -19.33
C ASP A 362 -16.19 9.01 -18.76
N LEU A 363 -14.90 8.90 -18.46
CA LEU A 363 -14.26 7.69 -17.95
C LEU A 363 -14.90 7.18 -16.63
N SER A 364 -15.44 8.09 -15.81
CA SER A 364 -16.12 7.77 -14.55
C SER A 364 -17.42 7.01 -14.78
N SER A 365 -18.16 7.41 -15.79
CA SER A 365 -19.44 6.81 -16.18
C SER A 365 -19.21 5.40 -16.76
N LEU A 366 -18.20 5.23 -17.61
CA LEU A 366 -17.80 3.91 -18.13
C LEU A 366 -17.37 2.94 -17.01
N GLY A 367 -16.72 3.45 -15.96
CA GLY A 367 -16.40 2.66 -14.78
C GLY A 367 -17.65 2.14 -14.05
N LYS A 368 -18.69 2.95 -13.93
CA LYS A 368 -19.98 2.54 -13.35
C LYS A 368 -20.69 1.50 -14.23
N THR A 369 -20.69 1.70 -15.54
CA THR A 369 -21.22 0.73 -16.51
C THR A 369 -20.50 -0.61 -16.40
N ALA A 370 -19.17 -0.62 -16.37
CA ALA A 370 -18.39 -1.85 -16.19
C ALA A 370 -18.77 -2.60 -14.90
N LEU A 371 -18.93 -1.87 -13.80
CA LEU A 371 -19.35 -2.47 -12.52
C LEU A 371 -20.78 -3.03 -12.57
N ARG A 372 -21.73 -2.34 -13.21
CA ARG A 372 -23.09 -2.86 -13.39
C ARG A 372 -23.09 -4.14 -14.23
N LEU A 373 -22.30 -4.18 -15.28
CA LEU A 373 -22.15 -5.39 -16.09
C LEU A 373 -21.52 -6.55 -15.30
N LEU A 374 -20.54 -6.27 -14.43
CA LEU A 374 -19.96 -7.27 -13.54
C LEU A 374 -20.97 -7.77 -12.51
N MET A 375 -21.77 -6.86 -11.92
CA MET A 375 -22.88 -7.23 -11.03
C MET A 375 -23.89 -8.11 -11.75
N ALA A 376 -24.32 -7.71 -12.96
CA ALA A 376 -25.24 -8.47 -13.78
C ALA A 376 -24.70 -9.86 -14.13
N ALA A 377 -23.44 -9.97 -14.57
CA ALA A 377 -22.79 -11.23 -14.90
C ALA A 377 -22.63 -12.13 -13.67
N THR A 378 -22.43 -11.55 -12.47
CA THR A 378 -22.32 -12.32 -11.25
C THR A 378 -23.68 -12.77 -10.73
N SER A 379 -24.61 -11.85 -10.57
CA SER A 379 -26.01 -12.11 -10.25
C SER A 379 -26.84 -10.85 -10.50
N PRO A 380 -27.88 -10.89 -11.33
CA PRO A 380 -28.74 -9.72 -11.57
C PRO A 380 -29.35 -9.11 -10.29
N ALA A 381 -29.59 -9.90 -9.26
CA ALA A 381 -30.11 -9.44 -7.97
C ALA A 381 -29.23 -8.36 -7.33
N LEU A 382 -27.92 -8.34 -7.60
CA LEU A 382 -26.99 -7.33 -7.10
C LEU A 382 -27.33 -5.92 -7.59
N LEU A 383 -27.93 -5.80 -8.77
CA LEU A 383 -28.34 -4.50 -9.35
C LEU A 383 -29.51 -3.86 -8.59
N LEU A 384 -30.45 -4.68 -8.11
CA LEU A 384 -31.62 -4.21 -7.34
C LEU A 384 -31.23 -3.74 -5.93
N GLU A 385 -30.19 -4.34 -5.39
CA GLU A 385 -29.76 -4.05 -4.04
C GLU A 385 -28.66 -2.98 -3.98
N GLY A 386 -27.94 -2.77 -5.08
CA GLY A 386 -26.82 -1.84 -5.15
C GLY A 386 -25.60 -2.25 -4.33
N GLY A 387 -24.61 -1.38 -4.27
CA GLY A 387 -23.39 -1.57 -3.51
C GLY A 387 -23.60 -1.39 -2.00
N SER A 388 -22.80 -2.11 -1.21
CA SER A 388 -22.77 -2.00 0.25
C SER A 388 -21.88 -0.84 0.70
N ARG A 389 -22.21 -0.18 1.81
CA ARG A 389 -21.34 0.81 2.48
C ARG A 389 -19.97 0.26 2.92
N TYR A 390 -19.80 -1.03 2.92
CA TYR A 390 -18.55 -1.72 3.28
C TYR A 390 -17.67 -2.06 2.08
N GLU A 391 -18.12 -1.72 0.89
CA GLU A 391 -17.31 -1.78 -0.32
C GLU A 391 -16.48 -0.50 -0.50
N PRO A 392 -15.37 -0.53 -1.27
CA PRO A 392 -14.67 0.69 -1.67
C PRO A 392 -15.63 1.69 -2.33
N LEU A 393 -15.41 2.98 -2.13
CA LEU A 393 -16.31 4.05 -2.62
C LEU A 393 -16.65 3.92 -4.12
N ALA A 394 -15.70 3.49 -4.94
CA ALA A 394 -15.92 3.28 -6.38
C ALA A 394 -16.93 2.15 -6.69
N TYR A 395 -17.19 1.25 -5.74
CA TYR A 395 -18.11 0.11 -5.87
C TYR A 395 -19.46 0.35 -5.20
N GLN A 396 -19.62 1.45 -4.48
CA GLN A 396 -20.87 1.82 -3.81
C GLN A 396 -21.85 2.42 -4.82
N LEU A 397 -22.27 1.61 -5.80
CA LEU A 397 -23.30 2.04 -6.74
C LEU A 397 -24.68 2.02 -6.07
N PRO A 398 -25.54 3.03 -6.34
CA PRO A 398 -26.93 2.96 -5.90
C PRO A 398 -27.65 1.81 -6.60
N PRO A 399 -28.75 1.31 -6.01
CA PRO A 399 -29.65 0.39 -6.69
C PRO A 399 -30.00 0.92 -8.09
N MET A 400 -30.15 0.01 -9.05
CA MET A 400 -30.53 0.39 -10.40
C MET A 400 -32.01 0.76 -10.43
N GLU A 401 -32.31 2.02 -10.77
CA GLU A 401 -33.68 2.46 -10.99
C GLU A 401 -34.13 2.02 -12.39
N ILE A 402 -35.13 1.14 -12.43
CA ILE A 402 -35.72 0.63 -13.68
C ILE A 402 -37.13 1.17 -13.77
N PRO A 403 -37.48 1.99 -14.78
CA PRO A 403 -38.84 2.55 -14.90
C PRO A 403 -39.91 1.47 -15.07
N GLU A 404 -41.05 1.67 -14.41
CA GLU A 404 -42.22 0.85 -14.64
C GLU A 404 -42.63 0.91 -16.14
N GLY A 405 -42.78 -0.25 -16.76
CA GLY A 405 -43.06 -0.34 -18.21
C GLY A 405 -41.86 -0.59 -19.11
N ASP A 406 -40.62 -0.53 -18.57
CA ASP A 406 -39.45 -1.05 -19.26
C ASP A 406 -39.51 -2.59 -19.30
N SER A 407 -39.05 -3.18 -20.41
CA SER A 407 -38.98 -4.65 -20.53
C SER A 407 -38.07 -5.26 -19.46
N LEU A 408 -36.99 -4.57 -19.10
CA LEU A 408 -36.09 -4.97 -18.04
C LEU A 408 -36.76 -5.02 -16.67
N TYR A 409 -37.72 -4.10 -16.38
CA TYR A 409 -38.50 -4.11 -15.14
C TYR A 409 -39.31 -5.41 -15.00
N SER A 410 -39.97 -5.84 -16.08
CA SER A 410 -40.71 -7.09 -16.09
C SER A 410 -39.83 -8.32 -15.91
N LEU A 411 -38.64 -8.34 -16.55
CA LEU A 411 -37.68 -9.42 -16.39
C LEU A 411 -37.16 -9.48 -14.94
N MET A 412 -36.82 -8.34 -14.36
CA MET A 412 -36.29 -8.27 -13.00
C MET A 412 -37.35 -8.65 -11.94
N GLN A 413 -38.63 -8.34 -12.16
CA GLN A 413 -39.73 -8.81 -11.31
C GLN A 413 -39.90 -10.34 -11.34
N ASN A 414 -39.58 -10.95 -12.46
CA ASN A 414 -39.60 -12.40 -12.63
C ASN A 414 -38.29 -13.06 -12.18
N LEU A 415 -37.31 -12.28 -11.68
CA LEU A 415 -36.07 -12.84 -11.11
C LEU A 415 -36.47 -13.54 -9.81
N PRO A 416 -36.68 -14.84 -9.83
CA PRO A 416 -37.18 -15.51 -8.64
C PRO A 416 -36.05 -15.68 -7.63
N ASP A 417 -36.38 -15.71 -6.33
CA ASP A 417 -35.45 -16.08 -5.25
C ASP A 417 -34.82 -17.46 -5.47
N TYR A 418 -35.28 -18.19 -6.48
CA TYR A 418 -34.84 -19.54 -6.82
C TYR A 418 -33.91 -19.64 -8.04
N GLU A 419 -33.67 -18.58 -8.82
CA GLU A 419 -32.67 -18.61 -9.90
C GLU A 419 -31.30 -18.23 -9.34
N LEU A 420 -30.61 -19.23 -8.83
CA LEU A 420 -29.27 -19.05 -8.28
C LEU A 420 -28.26 -18.75 -9.38
N SER A 421 -27.37 -17.79 -9.11
CA SER A 421 -26.25 -17.48 -10.01
C SER A 421 -25.44 -18.74 -10.36
N PRO A 422 -25.15 -18.98 -11.65
CA PRO A 422 -24.32 -20.11 -12.07
C PRO A 422 -22.92 -20.05 -11.47
N LYS A 423 -22.36 -18.86 -11.24
CA LYS A 423 -21.09 -18.70 -10.55
C LYS A 423 -21.16 -19.18 -9.10
N TYR A 424 -22.25 -18.87 -8.38
CA TYR A 424 -22.40 -19.33 -6.99
C TYR A 424 -22.55 -20.84 -6.93
N GLN A 425 -23.33 -21.44 -7.83
CA GLN A 425 -23.50 -22.89 -7.89
C GLN A 425 -22.17 -23.60 -8.18
N GLU A 426 -21.40 -23.08 -9.12
CA GLU A 426 -20.10 -23.63 -9.49
C GLU A 426 -19.08 -23.47 -8.36
N ALA A 427 -19.04 -22.30 -7.70
CA ALA A 427 -18.19 -22.09 -6.53
C ALA A 427 -18.50 -23.10 -5.42
N VAL A 428 -19.79 -23.31 -5.11
CA VAL A 428 -20.23 -24.31 -4.12
C VAL A 428 -19.80 -25.72 -4.51
N ALA A 429 -19.92 -26.08 -5.78
CA ALA A 429 -19.49 -27.41 -6.29
C ALA A 429 -17.98 -27.64 -6.13
N ILE A 430 -17.15 -26.64 -6.46
CA ILE A 430 -15.70 -26.71 -6.28
C ILE A 430 -15.34 -26.84 -4.79
N ILE A 431 -15.96 -26.01 -3.94
CA ILE A 431 -15.72 -26.03 -2.50
C ILE A 431 -16.13 -27.38 -1.90
N ALA A 432 -17.27 -27.93 -2.32
CA ALA A 432 -17.71 -29.24 -1.90
C ALA A 432 -16.69 -30.34 -2.25
N ALA A 433 -16.15 -30.30 -3.46
CA ALA A 433 -15.12 -31.24 -3.91
C ALA A 433 -13.81 -31.09 -3.12
N ASN A 434 -13.39 -29.87 -2.82
CA ASN A 434 -12.23 -29.59 -2.00
C ASN A 434 -12.43 -30.08 -0.55
N ALA A 435 -13.56 -29.74 0.07
CA ALA A 435 -13.89 -30.13 1.42
C ALA A 435 -13.98 -31.66 1.60
N ALA A 436 -14.51 -32.39 0.60
CA ALA A 436 -14.51 -33.84 0.58
C ALA A 436 -13.10 -34.47 0.60
N GLN A 437 -12.09 -33.70 0.18
CA GLN A 437 -10.67 -34.08 0.21
C GLN A 437 -9.92 -33.48 1.42
N GLY A 438 -10.63 -32.89 2.38
CA GLY A 438 -10.04 -32.23 3.55
C GLY A 438 -9.28 -30.94 3.22
N ARG A 439 -9.48 -30.35 2.03
CA ARG A 439 -8.79 -29.14 1.60
C ARG A 439 -9.63 -27.90 1.86
N LYS A 440 -9.05 -26.94 2.57
CA LYS A 440 -9.65 -25.62 2.80
C LYS A 440 -9.61 -24.77 1.53
N THR A 441 -10.63 -23.94 1.35
CA THR A 441 -10.76 -23.08 0.16
C THR A 441 -10.92 -21.61 0.55
N LEU A 442 -10.15 -20.74 -0.09
CA LEU A 442 -10.30 -19.29 0.00
C LEU A 442 -11.19 -18.81 -1.17
N VAL A 443 -12.27 -18.12 -0.85
CA VAL A 443 -13.24 -17.62 -1.83
C VAL A 443 -13.15 -16.11 -1.92
N TRP A 444 -12.93 -15.63 -3.13
CA TRP A 444 -12.86 -14.21 -3.45
C TRP A 444 -14.08 -13.76 -4.23
N THR A 445 -14.70 -12.67 -3.77
CA THR A 445 -15.73 -11.95 -4.52
C THR A 445 -15.63 -10.46 -4.24
N THR A 446 -15.85 -9.65 -5.25
CA THR A 446 -15.76 -8.18 -5.17
C THR A 446 -16.92 -7.60 -4.34
N PHE A 447 -18.10 -8.21 -4.46
CA PHE A 447 -19.35 -7.69 -3.92
C PHE A 447 -19.68 -8.29 -2.54
N VAL A 448 -19.93 -7.42 -1.54
CA VAL A 448 -20.25 -7.85 -0.16
C VAL A 448 -21.54 -8.67 -0.11
N ARG A 449 -22.51 -8.38 -0.97
CA ARG A 449 -23.75 -9.16 -1.02
C ARG A 449 -23.57 -10.56 -1.57
N SER A 450 -22.65 -10.75 -2.51
CA SER A 450 -22.21 -12.09 -2.95
C SER A 450 -21.59 -12.88 -1.79
N LEU A 451 -20.81 -12.20 -0.94
CA LEU A 451 -20.24 -12.77 0.28
C LEU A 451 -21.31 -13.36 1.18
N THR A 452 -22.32 -12.56 1.53
CA THR A 452 -23.41 -12.98 2.44
C THR A 452 -24.29 -14.08 1.83
N THR A 453 -24.47 -14.08 0.51
CA THR A 453 -25.20 -15.15 -0.18
C THR A 453 -24.42 -16.45 -0.16
N LEU A 454 -23.12 -16.41 -0.46
CA LEU A 454 -22.24 -17.57 -0.40
C LEU A 454 -22.08 -18.12 1.03
N GLU A 455 -22.06 -17.26 2.04
CA GLU A 455 -22.03 -17.65 3.45
C GLU A 455 -23.23 -18.58 3.78
N ARG A 456 -24.44 -18.19 3.39
CA ARG A 456 -25.65 -19.01 3.58
C ARG A 456 -25.60 -20.31 2.80
N MET A 457 -25.15 -20.27 1.53
CA MET A 457 -25.05 -21.47 0.69
C MET A 457 -24.01 -22.48 1.19
N LEU A 458 -23.00 -22.00 1.88
CA LEU A 458 -21.84 -22.78 2.37
C LEU A 458 -21.91 -23.09 3.88
N GLU A 459 -23.03 -22.83 4.55
CA GLU A 459 -23.22 -22.96 6.00
C GLU A 459 -22.72 -24.33 6.52
N LYS A 460 -22.98 -25.41 5.80
CA LYS A 460 -22.53 -26.77 6.15
C LYS A 460 -21.00 -26.95 6.24
N TYR A 461 -20.23 -26.02 5.69
CA TYR A 461 -18.75 -26.00 5.71
C TYR A 461 -18.20 -25.02 6.75
N SER A 462 -19.05 -24.50 7.63
CA SER A 462 -18.72 -23.54 8.70
C SER A 462 -17.87 -22.36 8.21
N PRO A 463 -18.33 -21.57 7.21
CA PRO A 463 -17.53 -20.54 6.59
C PRO A 463 -17.10 -19.47 7.58
N ALA A 464 -15.85 -19.06 7.50
CA ALA A 464 -15.37 -17.80 8.06
C ALA A 464 -15.60 -16.69 7.03
N VAL A 465 -16.03 -15.50 7.48
CA VAL A 465 -16.36 -14.39 6.58
C VAL A 465 -15.68 -13.12 7.02
N VAL A 466 -14.91 -12.50 6.11
CA VAL A 466 -14.16 -11.28 6.40
C VAL A 466 -14.38 -10.22 5.30
N TYR A 467 -15.00 -9.11 5.68
CA TYR A 467 -15.19 -7.92 4.85
C TYR A 467 -15.12 -6.65 5.71
N GLY A 468 -15.30 -5.48 5.13
CA GLY A 468 -15.17 -4.20 5.85
C GLY A 468 -16.11 -4.02 7.05
N GLY A 469 -17.22 -4.78 7.11
CA GLY A 469 -18.18 -4.76 8.20
C GLY A 469 -18.00 -5.86 9.26
N THR A 470 -17.03 -6.77 9.11
CA THR A 470 -16.80 -7.85 10.07
C THR A 470 -16.16 -7.30 11.34
N PRO A 471 -16.84 -7.37 12.51
CA PRO A 471 -16.33 -6.79 13.76
C PRO A 471 -15.22 -7.62 14.39
N ASP A 472 -15.29 -8.94 14.27
CA ASP A 472 -14.41 -9.96 14.86
C ASP A 472 -13.43 -10.57 13.84
N ARG A 473 -12.89 -9.74 12.96
CA ARG A 473 -12.05 -10.14 11.83
C ARG A 473 -10.90 -11.10 12.23
N GLU A 474 -10.18 -10.78 13.30
CA GLU A 474 -9.05 -11.60 13.78
C GLU A 474 -9.53 -13.00 14.21
N GLU A 475 -10.69 -13.09 14.83
CA GLU A 475 -11.31 -14.35 15.25
C GLU A 475 -11.75 -15.20 14.05
N GLN A 476 -12.35 -14.60 13.02
CA GLN A 476 -12.74 -15.31 11.80
C GLN A 476 -11.51 -15.91 11.10
N ILE A 477 -10.42 -15.17 11.02
CA ILE A 477 -9.17 -15.63 10.42
C ILE A 477 -8.54 -16.73 11.27
N ARG A 478 -8.52 -16.58 12.61
CA ARG A 478 -8.03 -17.58 13.53
C ARG A 478 -8.83 -18.87 13.40
N ARG A 479 -10.17 -18.78 13.37
CA ARG A 479 -11.08 -19.93 13.17
C ARG A 479 -10.76 -20.66 11.87
N PHE A 480 -10.58 -19.94 10.75
CA PHE A 480 -10.19 -20.58 9.49
C PHE A 480 -8.84 -21.28 9.57
N ARG A 481 -7.88 -20.74 10.31
CA ARG A 481 -6.55 -21.36 10.47
C ARG A 481 -6.58 -22.61 11.36
N GLU A 482 -7.24 -22.54 12.51
CA GLU A 482 -7.11 -23.49 13.60
C GLU A 482 -8.23 -24.53 13.65
N ASP A 483 -9.45 -24.18 13.25
CA ASP A 483 -10.60 -25.10 13.28
C ASP A 483 -10.63 -25.98 12.03
N PRO A 484 -10.48 -27.32 12.18
CA PRO A 484 -10.60 -28.24 11.04
C PRO A 484 -11.99 -28.25 10.40
N GLY A 485 -13.04 -27.90 11.14
CA GLY A 485 -14.41 -27.83 10.64
C GLY A 485 -14.67 -26.60 9.77
N CYS A 486 -13.88 -25.53 9.94
CA CYS A 486 -13.97 -24.34 9.13
C CYS A 486 -13.23 -24.54 7.79
N MET A 487 -13.96 -25.00 6.76
CA MET A 487 -13.38 -25.40 5.48
C MET A 487 -13.27 -24.27 4.47
N VAL A 488 -13.89 -23.11 4.73
CA VAL A 488 -14.00 -22.01 3.78
C VAL A 488 -13.72 -20.68 4.47
N LEU A 489 -12.95 -19.82 3.81
CA LEU A 489 -12.85 -18.39 4.13
C LEU A 489 -13.37 -17.60 2.94
N ILE A 490 -14.39 -16.76 3.15
CA ILE A 490 -14.98 -15.92 2.12
C ILE A 490 -14.59 -14.47 2.39
N SER A 491 -14.04 -13.79 1.40
CA SER A 491 -13.63 -12.39 1.56
C SER A 491 -13.64 -11.62 0.24
N ASN A 492 -13.49 -10.31 0.33
CA ASN A 492 -13.21 -9.49 -0.82
C ASN A 492 -11.73 -9.09 -0.90
N PRO A 493 -11.14 -9.00 -2.11
CA PRO A 493 -9.73 -8.64 -2.27
C PRO A 493 -9.38 -7.28 -1.68
N ALA A 494 -10.32 -6.32 -1.68
CA ALA A 494 -10.11 -4.99 -1.11
C ALA A 494 -9.92 -4.99 0.42
N THR A 495 -10.50 -5.96 1.12
CA THR A 495 -10.41 -6.05 2.59
C THR A 495 -9.29 -6.97 3.05
N LEU A 496 -9.17 -8.14 2.45
CA LEU A 496 -8.26 -9.20 2.88
C LEU A 496 -7.06 -9.36 1.93
N GLY A 497 -7.03 -8.64 0.83
CA GLY A 497 -5.97 -8.71 -0.18
C GLY A 497 -4.59 -8.27 0.33
N GLU A 498 -4.47 -7.66 1.52
CA GLU A 498 -3.23 -7.22 2.11
C GLU A 498 -3.02 -7.81 3.51
N GLY A 499 -1.76 -8.02 3.91
CA GLY A 499 -1.32 -8.22 5.29
C GLY A 499 -1.55 -9.59 5.94
N ILE A 500 -2.25 -10.55 5.32
CA ILE A 500 -2.57 -11.85 5.92
C ILE A 500 -1.87 -13.00 5.19
N SER A 501 -1.43 -14.01 5.94
CA SER A 501 -0.80 -15.22 5.41
C SER A 501 -1.69 -16.43 5.68
N LEU A 502 -2.08 -17.14 4.63
CA LEU A 502 -2.92 -18.34 4.71
C LEU A 502 -2.26 -19.58 4.09
N HIS A 503 -1.08 -19.43 3.52
CA HIS A 503 -0.35 -20.44 2.76
C HIS A 503 0.08 -21.68 3.58
N HIS A 504 -0.02 -21.64 4.90
CA HIS A 504 0.23 -22.81 5.76
C HIS A 504 -0.98 -23.74 5.88
N VAL A 505 -2.19 -23.23 5.60
CA VAL A 505 -3.43 -23.97 5.85
C VAL A 505 -4.32 -24.08 4.60
N CYS A 506 -4.09 -23.25 3.57
CA CYS A 506 -4.94 -23.17 2.40
C CYS A 506 -4.13 -22.98 1.12
N HIS A 507 -4.39 -23.84 0.12
CA HIS A 507 -3.70 -23.82 -1.18
C HIS A 507 -4.66 -23.79 -2.36
N ASP A 508 -5.97 -23.70 -2.10
CA ASP A 508 -7.01 -23.63 -3.10
C ASP A 508 -7.75 -22.28 -3.01
N ALA A 509 -7.89 -21.56 -4.13
CA ALA A 509 -8.70 -20.35 -4.19
C ALA A 509 -9.72 -20.40 -5.33
N VAL A 510 -10.88 -19.79 -5.09
CA VAL A 510 -11.93 -19.61 -6.09
C VAL A 510 -12.27 -18.12 -6.17
N TYR A 511 -12.12 -17.54 -7.35
CA TYR A 511 -12.57 -16.19 -7.67
C TYR A 511 -13.95 -16.29 -8.34
N VAL A 512 -14.97 -15.86 -7.65
CA VAL A 512 -16.35 -15.84 -8.14
C VAL A 512 -16.54 -14.73 -9.17
N ASP A 513 -15.94 -13.59 -8.89
CA ASP A 513 -15.85 -12.43 -9.79
C ASP A 513 -14.52 -11.71 -9.61
N ARG A 514 -14.16 -10.88 -10.57
CA ARG A 514 -12.95 -10.05 -10.55
C ARG A 514 -13.24 -8.70 -11.20
N ASP A 515 -12.50 -7.69 -10.78
CA ASP A 515 -12.45 -6.39 -11.43
C ASP A 515 -11.26 -6.25 -12.40
N PHE A 516 -11.08 -5.08 -13.00
CA PHE A 516 -9.99 -4.77 -13.93
C PHE A 516 -8.63 -4.49 -13.23
N MET A 517 -8.55 -4.64 -11.90
CA MET A 517 -7.36 -4.27 -11.11
C MET A 517 -6.41 -5.47 -10.95
N ALA A 518 -5.42 -5.58 -11.83
CA ALA A 518 -4.44 -6.67 -11.80
C ALA A 518 -3.63 -6.73 -10.49
N GLY A 519 -3.33 -5.57 -9.87
CA GLY A 519 -2.62 -5.50 -8.59
C GLY A 519 -3.39 -6.15 -7.47
N ARG A 520 -4.68 -5.89 -7.38
CA ARG A 520 -5.55 -6.48 -6.36
C ARG A 520 -5.67 -8.00 -6.53
N PHE A 521 -5.74 -8.47 -7.76
CA PHE A 521 -5.70 -9.91 -8.05
C PHE A 521 -4.40 -10.56 -7.57
N LEU A 522 -3.24 -9.98 -7.91
CA LEU A 522 -1.94 -10.51 -7.47
C LEU A 522 -1.77 -10.49 -5.96
N GLN A 523 -2.17 -9.41 -5.29
CA GLN A 523 -2.11 -9.33 -3.83
C GLN A 523 -2.98 -10.37 -3.14
N SER A 524 -4.18 -10.61 -3.66
CA SER A 524 -5.07 -11.65 -3.13
C SER A 524 -4.51 -13.07 -3.36
N LEU A 525 -3.83 -13.30 -4.48
CA LEU A 525 -3.13 -14.55 -4.76
C LEU A 525 -1.98 -14.80 -3.78
N ASP A 526 -1.24 -13.75 -3.42
CA ASP A 526 -0.14 -13.84 -2.47
C ASP A 526 -0.57 -14.23 -1.02
N ARG A 527 -1.87 -14.36 -0.76
CA ARG A 527 -2.37 -14.88 0.55
C ARG A 527 -2.11 -16.37 0.71
N ILE A 528 -2.16 -17.12 -0.39
CA ILE A 528 -1.97 -18.58 -0.40
C ILE A 528 -0.72 -19.01 -1.20
N HIS A 529 -0.11 -18.12 -1.99
CA HIS A 529 1.07 -18.39 -2.81
C HIS A 529 2.19 -17.41 -2.50
N ARG A 530 3.00 -17.73 -1.50
CA ARG A 530 4.07 -16.87 -0.99
C ARG A 530 5.23 -17.67 -0.39
N LEU A 531 6.28 -16.97 -0.01
CA LEU A 531 7.42 -17.55 0.70
C LEU A 531 6.97 -18.33 1.95
N GLY A 532 7.53 -19.50 2.14
CA GLY A 532 7.18 -20.44 3.21
C GLY A 532 6.27 -21.59 2.76
N LEU A 533 5.85 -21.63 1.49
CA LEU A 533 5.24 -22.83 0.91
C LEU A 533 6.24 -23.99 0.92
N ALA A 534 5.80 -25.15 1.37
CA ALA A 534 6.62 -26.36 1.30
C ALA A 534 6.93 -26.73 -0.16
N PRO A 535 8.15 -27.21 -0.46
CA PRO A 535 8.47 -27.66 -1.81
C PRO A 535 7.46 -28.72 -2.30
N GLY A 536 6.97 -28.56 -3.53
CA GLY A 536 5.98 -29.45 -4.12
C GLY A 536 4.53 -29.18 -3.73
N THR A 537 4.25 -28.14 -2.92
CA THR A 537 2.86 -27.72 -2.64
C THR A 537 2.22 -27.17 -3.91
N GLU A 538 1.13 -27.77 -4.36
CA GLU A 538 0.34 -27.26 -5.47
C GLU A 538 -0.63 -26.18 -5.00
N THR A 539 -0.48 -24.98 -5.51
CA THR A 539 -1.47 -23.91 -5.33
C THR A 539 -2.42 -23.89 -6.53
N ARG A 540 -3.71 -24.10 -6.27
CA ARG A 540 -4.76 -24.14 -7.30
C ARG A 540 -5.67 -22.95 -7.20
N VAL A 541 -5.81 -22.24 -8.31
CA VAL A 541 -6.64 -21.05 -8.41
C VAL A 541 -7.64 -21.24 -9.52
N THR A 542 -8.92 -21.25 -9.18
CA THR A 542 -10.00 -21.32 -10.17
C THR A 542 -10.67 -19.96 -10.26
N VAL A 543 -10.75 -19.44 -11.46
CA VAL A 543 -11.45 -18.20 -11.76
C VAL A 543 -12.71 -18.53 -12.53
N LEU A 544 -13.86 -18.10 -12.00
CA LEU A 544 -15.15 -18.26 -12.66
C LEU A 544 -15.40 -17.09 -13.62
N ALA A 545 -15.89 -17.40 -14.81
CA ALA A 545 -16.29 -16.43 -15.80
C ALA A 545 -17.56 -16.89 -16.51
N VAL A 546 -18.44 -15.97 -16.79
CA VAL A 546 -19.65 -16.25 -17.58
C VAL A 546 -19.33 -16.05 -19.04
N ARG A 547 -19.76 -16.99 -19.88
CA ARG A 547 -19.60 -16.89 -21.35
C ARG A 547 -20.39 -15.71 -21.91
N ASN A 548 -19.85 -15.08 -22.94
CA ASN A 548 -20.46 -13.95 -23.65
C ASN A 548 -20.78 -12.77 -22.70
N SER A 549 -19.99 -12.56 -21.67
CA SER A 549 -20.18 -11.49 -20.71
C SER A 549 -18.94 -10.62 -20.52
N VAL A 550 -19.08 -9.58 -19.76
CA VAL A 550 -17.97 -8.69 -19.35
C VAL A 550 -16.84 -9.45 -18.65
N ASP A 551 -17.10 -10.64 -18.08
CA ASP A 551 -16.06 -11.47 -17.47
C ASP A 551 -14.97 -11.88 -18.46
N GLU A 552 -15.32 -12.10 -19.73
CA GLU A 552 -14.33 -12.39 -20.79
C GLU A 552 -13.46 -11.17 -21.07
N VAL A 553 -14.06 -9.97 -21.05
CA VAL A 553 -13.32 -8.71 -21.21
C VAL A 553 -12.34 -8.53 -20.06
N VAL A 554 -12.80 -8.76 -18.81
CA VAL A 554 -11.94 -8.70 -17.62
C VAL A 554 -10.82 -9.75 -17.69
N ALA A 555 -11.15 -10.99 -18.09
CA ALA A 555 -10.15 -12.05 -18.20
C ALA A 555 -9.06 -11.69 -19.22
N ALA A 556 -9.43 -11.23 -20.40
CA ALA A 556 -8.50 -10.80 -21.43
C ALA A 556 -7.69 -9.55 -21.02
N SER A 557 -8.31 -8.62 -20.31
CA SER A 557 -7.65 -7.43 -19.75
C SER A 557 -6.59 -7.83 -18.72
N LEU A 558 -6.97 -8.66 -17.77
CA LEU A 558 -6.06 -9.12 -16.71
C LEU A 558 -4.91 -9.96 -17.28
N GLU A 559 -5.19 -10.84 -18.26
CA GLU A 559 -4.16 -11.61 -18.93
C GLU A 559 -3.15 -10.69 -19.62
N ARG A 560 -3.59 -9.70 -20.38
CA ARG A 560 -2.72 -8.69 -21.00
C ARG A 560 -1.90 -7.90 -19.97
N LYS A 561 -2.54 -7.47 -18.88
CA LYS A 561 -1.87 -6.75 -17.80
C LYS A 561 -0.85 -7.64 -17.09
N LEU A 562 -1.18 -8.90 -16.83
CA LEU A 562 -0.28 -9.88 -16.23
C LEU A 562 0.87 -10.26 -17.18
N GLU A 563 0.61 -10.40 -18.49
CA GLU A 563 1.63 -10.64 -19.50
C GLU A 563 2.56 -9.43 -19.66
N PHE A 564 1.99 -8.23 -19.71
CA PHE A 564 2.76 -6.99 -19.71
C PHE A 564 3.61 -6.86 -18.44
N MET A 565 3.05 -7.15 -17.27
CA MET A 565 3.78 -7.20 -16.01
C MET A 565 4.81 -8.33 -16.00
N GLY A 566 4.52 -9.49 -16.60
CA GLY A 566 5.45 -10.61 -16.76
C GLY A 566 6.63 -10.26 -17.64
N ARG A 567 6.41 -9.61 -18.78
CA ARG A 567 7.48 -9.09 -19.66
C ARG A 567 8.30 -8.01 -18.98
N ILE A 568 7.62 -7.13 -18.23
CA ILE A 568 8.25 -6.12 -17.39
C ILE A 568 8.99 -6.77 -16.23
N LEU A 569 8.48 -7.86 -15.68
CA LEU A 569 9.07 -8.58 -14.55
C LEU A 569 10.21 -9.54 -14.98
N ASP A 570 10.30 -9.93 -16.23
CA ASP A 570 11.41 -10.72 -16.78
C ASP A 570 12.59 -9.85 -17.26
N ASP A 571 12.37 -8.54 -17.48
CA ASP A 571 13.44 -7.59 -17.74
C ASP A 571 14.03 -7.07 -16.41
N PRO A 572 15.30 -7.36 -16.07
CA PRO A 572 15.91 -6.94 -14.82
C PRO A 572 15.93 -5.42 -14.58
N THR A 573 15.84 -4.62 -15.63
CA THR A 573 15.82 -3.15 -15.54
C THR A 573 14.42 -2.59 -15.34
N VAL A 574 13.39 -3.20 -15.91
CA VAL A 574 12.00 -2.76 -15.84
C VAL A 574 11.24 -3.46 -14.71
N GLN A 575 11.64 -4.68 -14.33
CA GLN A 575 11.11 -5.44 -13.17
C GLN A 575 10.99 -4.62 -11.90
N GLN A 576 11.73 -3.55 -11.79
CA GLN A 576 11.94 -2.87 -10.52
C GLN A 576 10.88 -1.82 -10.19
N LEU A 577 10.05 -1.39 -11.16
CA LEU A 577 9.21 -0.22 -10.98
C LEU A 577 7.80 -0.33 -11.60
N ALA A 578 7.41 -1.52 -12.09
CA ALA A 578 6.15 -1.70 -12.80
C ALA A 578 4.91 -1.55 -11.90
N ASP A 579 3.93 -0.93 -12.50
CA ASP A 579 2.69 -0.45 -11.93
C ASP A 579 1.74 -1.51 -11.40
N LEU A 580 1.23 -1.25 -10.20
CA LEU A 580 -0.03 -1.74 -9.71
C LEU A 580 -0.81 -0.53 -9.20
N GLU A 581 -1.75 -0.01 -9.98
CA GLU A 581 -2.64 1.06 -9.53
C GLU A 581 -3.49 0.58 -8.35
N GLU A 582 -3.34 1.21 -7.20
CA GLU A 582 -4.08 0.86 -5.97
C GLU A 582 -4.94 1.99 -5.39
N GLU A 583 -5.01 3.14 -6.04
CA GLU A 583 -6.11 4.04 -5.71
C GLU A 583 -7.35 3.55 -6.43
N PRO A 584 -8.52 3.52 -5.75
CA PRO A 584 -9.79 3.38 -6.45
C PRO A 584 -9.87 4.56 -7.42
N SER A 585 -9.38 4.33 -8.64
CA SER A 585 -9.65 5.27 -9.72
C SER A 585 -11.17 5.31 -9.84
N VAL A 586 -11.72 6.49 -10.07
CA VAL A 586 -13.14 6.69 -10.34
C VAL A 586 -13.63 5.77 -11.48
N ALA A 587 -12.71 5.19 -12.22
CA ALA A 587 -12.90 4.30 -13.38
C ALA A 587 -12.77 2.79 -13.07
N ALA A 588 -12.87 2.34 -11.82
CA ALA A 588 -12.84 0.91 -11.46
C ALA A 588 -11.64 0.12 -12.02
N GLY A 589 -10.47 0.76 -12.21
CA GLY A 589 -9.26 0.14 -12.73
C GLY A 589 -9.22 -0.03 -14.25
N LEU A 590 -10.10 0.64 -15.00
CA LEU A 590 -10.11 0.62 -16.46
C LEU A 590 -8.90 1.38 -17.04
N ALA A 591 -8.10 0.71 -17.84
CA ALA A 591 -7.10 1.32 -18.72
C ALA A 591 -7.74 1.72 -20.08
N PRO A 592 -7.11 2.58 -20.87
CA PRO A 592 -7.65 2.95 -22.18
C PRO A 592 -8.01 1.77 -23.10
N GLY A 593 -7.19 0.72 -23.12
CA GLY A 593 -7.48 -0.51 -23.87
C GLY A 593 -8.63 -1.36 -23.32
N ASP A 594 -8.96 -1.20 -22.02
CA ASP A 594 -10.12 -1.87 -21.41
C ASP A 594 -11.40 -1.16 -21.78
N VAL A 595 -11.36 0.18 -21.91
CA VAL A 595 -12.50 0.99 -22.39
C VAL A 595 -12.90 0.57 -23.79
N GLU A 596 -11.93 0.43 -24.71
CA GLU A 596 -12.18 0.00 -26.09
C GLU A 596 -12.78 -1.42 -26.12
N ALA A 597 -12.24 -2.35 -25.35
CA ALA A 597 -12.76 -3.71 -25.25
C ALA A 597 -14.17 -3.76 -24.65
N LEU A 598 -14.46 -2.93 -23.63
CA LEU A 598 -15.78 -2.82 -23.02
C LEU A 598 -16.81 -2.26 -24.02
N LEU A 599 -16.47 -1.19 -24.73
CA LEU A 599 -17.32 -0.60 -25.77
C LEU A 599 -17.60 -1.60 -26.90
N SER A 600 -16.58 -2.36 -27.32
CA SER A 600 -16.73 -3.42 -28.31
C SER A 600 -17.67 -4.53 -27.81
N HIS A 601 -17.54 -4.94 -26.55
CA HIS A 601 -18.43 -5.93 -25.93
C HIS A 601 -19.90 -5.45 -25.92
N MET A 602 -20.12 -4.17 -25.67
CA MET A 602 -21.45 -3.57 -25.73
C MET A 602 -21.96 -3.37 -27.18
N GLY A 603 -21.18 -3.76 -28.21
CA GLY A 603 -21.55 -3.64 -29.63
C GLY A 603 -21.42 -2.22 -30.19
N GLY A 604 -20.50 -1.42 -29.62
CA GLY A 604 -20.06 -0.15 -30.21
C GLY A 604 -19.17 -0.37 -31.44
N PRO A 605 -19.02 0.64 -32.33
CA PRO A 605 -18.13 0.54 -33.47
C PRO A 605 -16.67 0.36 -33.09
#